data_4019b73a6577445620e5d1fd1367e0e6
#
_entry.id   4019b73a6577445620e5d1fd1367e0e6
#
_cell.length_a   1.000
_cell.length_b   1.000
_cell.length_c   1.000
_cell.angle_alpha   90.00
_cell.angle_beta   90.00
_cell.angle_gamma   90.00
#
_symmetry.space_group_name_H-M   'P 1'
#
loop_
_entity.id
_entity.type
_entity.pdbx_description
1 polymer ?
#
loop_
_entity_poly.entity_id
_entity_poly.type
_entity_poly.pdbx_seq_one_letter_code
_entity_poly.pdbx_strand_id
1 'polypeptide(L)'
;TPEWLKGFEIHLRGKGCSWNTVSTYLRTFRAVYNRAVNSRMVVYTPHLFRSVYTGTRADHKRALCDEDMKKVFTRLPSSSAIPLAVRRAQDMFVLMFLLRGLPFVDLAYLRKSDLRDNVIIYRRRKTGRPLSVTLTPEALELLKKYMNRDSHSPYLFSLLKSGEGTKEAYREYQLSLIHISEPTRP
;
A
#
# COMPACT_ATOMS: atom_id res chain seq x y z
N THR A 1 -32.42 11.61 -10.32
CA THR A 1 -33.17 10.59 -11.07
C THR A 1 -32.25 9.48 -11.53
N PRO A 2 -32.75 8.27 -11.82
CA PRO A 2 -31.97 7.16 -12.39
C PRO A 2 -31.28 7.55 -13.72
N GLU A 3 -31.96 8.33 -14.55
CA GLU A 3 -31.47 8.80 -15.86
C GLU A 3 -30.24 9.69 -15.69
N TRP A 4 -30.27 10.60 -14.71
CA TRP A 4 -29.12 11.44 -14.38
C TRP A 4 -27.91 10.61 -13.95
N LEU A 5 -28.13 9.62 -13.08
CA LEU A 5 -27.05 8.72 -12.64
C LEU A 5 -26.45 7.95 -13.80
N LYS A 6 -27.28 7.50 -14.74
CA LYS A 6 -26.81 6.82 -15.94
C LYS A 6 -26.03 7.78 -16.87
N GLY A 7 -26.49 9.00 -17.03
CA GLY A 7 -25.77 10.04 -17.76
C GLY A 7 -24.40 10.36 -17.11
N PHE A 8 -24.34 10.41 -15.78
CA PHE A 8 -23.09 10.60 -15.04
C PHE A 8 -22.12 9.43 -15.23
N GLU A 9 -22.60 8.19 -15.20
CA GLU A 9 -21.81 7.00 -15.52
C GLU A 9 -21.19 7.08 -16.92
N ILE A 10 -22.02 7.42 -17.93
CA ILE A 10 -21.58 7.58 -19.32
C ILE A 10 -20.53 8.70 -19.43
N HIS A 11 -20.76 9.82 -18.79
CA HIS A 11 -19.81 10.94 -18.75
C HIS A 11 -18.44 10.53 -18.19
N LEU A 12 -18.41 9.82 -17.06
CA LEU A 12 -17.17 9.34 -16.46
C LEU A 12 -16.45 8.35 -17.39
N ARG A 13 -17.21 7.46 -18.06
CA ARG A 13 -16.64 6.53 -19.04
C ARG A 13 -16.08 7.26 -20.25
N GLY A 14 -16.77 8.26 -20.74
CA GLY A 14 -16.29 9.12 -21.83
C GLY A 14 -15.01 9.89 -21.50
N LYS A 15 -14.76 10.17 -20.21
CA LYS A 15 -13.48 10.72 -19.70
C LYS A 15 -12.38 9.65 -19.51
N GLY A 16 -12.58 8.41 -19.91
CA GLY A 16 -11.59 7.35 -19.79
C GLY A 16 -11.49 6.72 -18.39
N CYS A 17 -12.39 7.04 -17.46
CA CYS A 17 -12.38 6.42 -16.13
C CYS A 17 -12.58 4.91 -16.22
N SER A 18 -11.80 4.11 -15.46
CA SER A 18 -12.00 2.66 -15.33
C SER A 18 -13.34 2.34 -14.67
N TRP A 19 -13.87 1.14 -14.88
CA TRP A 19 -15.11 0.70 -14.21
C TRP A 19 -15.02 0.75 -12.68
N ASN A 20 -13.86 0.42 -12.11
CA ASN A 20 -13.65 0.52 -10.67
C ASN A 20 -13.67 1.97 -10.16
N THR A 21 -13.13 2.90 -10.94
CA THR A 21 -13.21 4.34 -10.65
C THR A 21 -14.64 4.84 -10.70
N VAL A 22 -15.39 4.48 -11.75
CA VAL A 22 -16.83 4.80 -11.88
C VAL A 22 -17.62 4.26 -10.70
N SER A 23 -17.40 2.98 -10.35
CA SER A 23 -18.02 2.36 -9.18
C SER A 23 -17.71 3.10 -7.88
N THR A 24 -16.46 3.55 -7.69
CA THR A 24 -16.07 4.31 -6.50
C THR A 24 -16.87 5.60 -6.37
N TYR A 25 -16.98 6.37 -7.43
CA TYR A 25 -17.79 7.61 -7.43
C TYR A 25 -19.27 7.33 -7.15
N LEU A 26 -19.85 6.36 -7.84
CA LEU A 26 -21.26 6.03 -7.68
C LEU A 26 -21.60 5.45 -6.30
N ARG A 27 -20.68 4.64 -5.72
CA ARG A 27 -20.83 4.14 -4.34
C ARG A 27 -20.72 5.24 -3.32
N THR A 28 -19.80 6.19 -3.50
CA THR A 28 -19.67 7.37 -2.63
C THR A 28 -20.93 8.22 -2.71
N PHE A 29 -21.43 8.46 -3.93
CA PHE A 29 -22.68 9.20 -4.12
C PHE A 29 -23.87 8.49 -3.46
N ARG A 30 -23.97 7.16 -3.58
CA ARG A 30 -24.99 6.36 -2.89
C ARG A 30 -24.90 6.48 -1.37
N ALA A 31 -23.69 6.50 -0.82
CA ALA A 31 -23.49 6.67 0.61
C ALA A 31 -23.98 8.05 1.10
N VAL A 32 -23.67 9.12 0.36
CA VAL A 32 -24.14 10.49 0.64
C VAL A 32 -25.66 10.57 0.53
N TYR A 33 -26.25 10.02 -0.53
CA TYR A 33 -27.71 9.96 -0.71
C TYR A 33 -28.40 9.24 0.45
N ASN A 34 -27.91 8.05 0.83
CA ASN A 34 -28.50 7.31 1.95
C ASN A 34 -28.40 8.08 3.27
N ARG A 35 -27.31 8.82 3.48
CA ARG A 35 -27.16 9.70 4.65
C ARG A 35 -28.19 10.84 4.64
N ALA A 36 -28.43 11.47 3.48
CA ALA A 36 -29.42 12.52 3.32
C ALA A 36 -30.84 12.00 3.57
N VAL A 37 -31.17 10.80 3.09
CA VAL A 37 -32.46 10.14 3.37
C VAL A 37 -32.61 9.85 4.86
N ASN A 38 -31.59 9.29 5.51
CA ASN A 38 -31.62 8.99 6.95
C ASN A 38 -31.78 10.27 7.80
N SER A 39 -31.21 11.38 7.33
CA SER A 39 -31.36 12.70 7.97
C SER A 39 -32.66 13.43 7.56
N ARG A 40 -33.56 12.77 6.84
CA ARG A 40 -34.86 13.32 6.35
C ARG A 40 -34.71 14.58 5.46
N MET A 41 -33.54 14.78 4.86
CA MET A 41 -33.28 15.90 3.94
C MET A 41 -33.81 15.62 2.52
N VAL A 42 -33.94 14.36 2.16
CA VAL A 42 -34.41 13.90 0.84
C VAL A 42 -35.33 12.70 1.02
N VAL A 43 -36.36 12.64 0.17
CA VAL A 43 -37.30 11.49 0.15
C VAL A 43 -36.60 10.28 -0.51
N TYR A 44 -36.78 9.10 0.08
CA TYR A 44 -36.24 7.86 -0.45
C TYR A 44 -36.87 7.53 -1.81
N THR A 45 -36.01 7.27 -2.80
CA THR A 45 -36.38 6.79 -4.14
C THR A 45 -35.99 5.33 -4.27
N PRO A 46 -36.94 4.40 -4.41
CA PRO A 46 -36.61 2.97 -4.59
C PRO A 46 -35.75 2.75 -5.83
N HIS A 47 -34.78 1.85 -5.70
CA HIS A 47 -33.95 1.36 -6.83
C HIS A 47 -33.15 2.46 -7.58
N LEU A 48 -32.94 3.64 -7.00
CA LEU A 48 -32.26 4.77 -7.64
C LEU A 48 -30.92 4.39 -8.31
N PHE A 49 -30.13 3.50 -7.71
CA PHE A 49 -28.82 3.07 -8.19
C PHE A 49 -28.82 1.73 -8.94
N ARG A 50 -29.99 1.19 -9.29
CA ARG A 50 -30.09 -0.15 -9.93
C ARG A 50 -29.48 -0.18 -11.33
N SER A 51 -29.59 0.91 -12.09
CA SER A 51 -29.18 1.00 -13.50
C SER A 51 -27.70 1.35 -13.69
N VAL A 52 -26.95 1.60 -12.61
CA VAL A 52 -25.55 2.04 -12.68
C VAL A 52 -24.60 1.03 -12.05
N TYR A 53 -23.35 1.03 -12.52
CA TYR A 53 -22.34 0.11 -12.06
C TYR A 53 -21.77 0.48 -10.69
N THR A 54 -22.05 -0.34 -9.69
CA THR A 54 -21.53 -0.19 -8.32
C THR A 54 -20.73 -1.42 -7.85
N GLY A 55 -20.36 -2.31 -8.78
CA GLY A 55 -19.58 -3.52 -8.53
C GLY A 55 -18.07 -3.26 -8.46
N THR A 56 -17.31 -4.34 -8.36
CA THR A 56 -15.85 -4.34 -8.45
C THR A 56 -15.42 -5.34 -9.51
N ARG A 57 -14.59 -4.90 -10.46
CA ARG A 57 -13.94 -5.78 -11.44
C ARG A 57 -12.52 -6.05 -10.99
N ALA A 58 -12.18 -7.32 -10.84
CA ALA A 58 -10.80 -7.77 -10.65
C ALA A 58 -10.22 -8.11 -12.02
N ASP A 59 -9.80 -7.08 -12.78
CA ASP A 59 -9.39 -7.25 -14.17
C ASP A 59 -8.06 -8.00 -14.30
N HIS A 60 -7.17 -7.92 -13.31
CA HIS A 60 -5.90 -8.66 -13.29
C HIS A 60 -5.50 -9.03 -11.87
N LYS A 61 -5.21 -10.31 -11.65
CA LYS A 61 -4.49 -10.76 -10.46
C LYS A 61 -3.02 -10.36 -10.63
N ARG A 62 -2.51 -9.50 -9.79
CA ARG A 62 -1.10 -9.08 -9.76
C ARG A 62 -0.24 -9.99 -8.87
N ALA A 63 -0.72 -11.20 -8.60
CA ALA A 63 0.07 -12.18 -7.87
C ALA A 63 1.16 -12.72 -8.79
N LEU A 64 2.38 -12.74 -8.29
CA LEU A 64 3.50 -13.42 -8.95
C LEU A 64 3.28 -14.92 -8.89
N CYS A 65 3.64 -15.64 -9.94
CA CYS A 65 3.68 -17.10 -9.90
C CYS A 65 4.90 -17.59 -9.11
N ASP A 66 4.90 -18.87 -8.76
CA ASP A 66 5.99 -19.47 -7.96
C ASP A 66 7.36 -19.35 -8.63
N GLU A 67 7.41 -19.44 -9.96
CA GLU A 67 8.65 -19.29 -10.73
C GLU A 67 9.19 -17.86 -10.66
N ASP A 68 8.33 -16.87 -10.77
CA ASP A 68 8.73 -15.47 -10.65
C ASP A 68 9.13 -15.14 -9.21
N MET A 69 8.45 -15.70 -8.23
CA MET A 69 8.87 -15.59 -6.82
C MET A 69 10.24 -16.20 -6.59
N LYS A 70 10.54 -17.39 -7.14
CA LYS A 70 11.87 -18.00 -7.06
C LYS A 70 12.95 -17.08 -7.64
N LYS A 71 12.71 -16.44 -8.80
CA LYS A 71 13.62 -15.45 -9.38
C LYS A 71 13.87 -14.27 -8.45
N VAL A 72 12.82 -13.75 -7.82
CA VAL A 72 12.94 -12.64 -6.86
C VAL A 72 13.73 -13.04 -5.62
N PHE A 73 13.57 -14.27 -5.14
CA PHE A 73 14.35 -14.79 -4.00
C PHE A 73 15.80 -15.16 -4.36
N THR A 74 16.07 -15.41 -5.64
CA THR A 74 17.45 -15.67 -6.09
C THR A 74 18.26 -14.39 -5.98
N ARG A 75 19.32 -14.44 -5.17
CA ARG A 75 20.23 -13.32 -4.95
C ARG A 75 20.81 -12.87 -6.29
N LEU A 76 20.63 -11.59 -6.63
CA LEU A 76 21.25 -11.02 -7.82
C LEU A 76 22.80 -11.11 -7.70
N PRO A 77 23.48 -11.51 -8.78
CA PRO A 77 24.93 -11.64 -8.76
C PRO A 77 25.59 -10.31 -8.36
N SER A 78 26.72 -10.40 -7.66
CA SER A 78 27.47 -9.22 -7.19
C SER A 78 28.13 -8.44 -8.32
N SER A 79 27.85 -8.78 -9.59
CA SER A 79 28.41 -8.08 -10.74
C SER A 79 28.03 -6.61 -10.72
N SER A 80 28.96 -5.75 -11.14
CA SER A 80 28.81 -4.29 -11.21
C SER A 80 27.71 -3.81 -12.15
N ALA A 81 27.13 -4.68 -12.96
CA ALA A 81 26.10 -4.38 -13.94
C ALA A 81 24.71 -4.05 -13.35
N ILE A 82 24.44 -4.46 -12.10
CA ILE A 82 23.12 -4.24 -11.49
C ILE A 82 23.19 -3.04 -10.53
N PRO A 83 22.40 -1.98 -10.77
CA PRO A 83 22.36 -0.82 -9.89
C PRO A 83 22.03 -1.17 -8.44
N LEU A 84 22.71 -0.50 -7.49
CA LEU A 84 22.50 -0.72 -6.06
C LEU A 84 21.02 -0.50 -5.64
N ALA A 85 20.34 0.44 -6.30
CA ALA A 85 18.92 0.72 -6.07
C ALA A 85 18.03 -0.50 -6.37
N VAL A 86 18.31 -1.25 -7.45
CA VAL A 86 17.57 -2.47 -7.82
C VAL A 86 17.78 -3.56 -6.77
N ARG A 87 19.02 -3.76 -6.32
CA ARG A 87 19.32 -4.73 -5.26
C ARG A 87 18.61 -4.37 -3.95
N ARG A 88 18.63 -3.09 -3.60
CA ARG A 88 17.91 -2.60 -2.41
C ARG A 88 16.41 -2.82 -2.52
N ALA A 89 15.82 -2.56 -3.69
CA ALA A 89 14.40 -2.81 -3.95
C ALA A 89 14.05 -4.30 -3.82
N GLN A 90 14.88 -5.19 -4.38
CA GLN A 90 14.73 -6.64 -4.24
C GLN A 90 14.82 -7.06 -2.77
N ASP A 91 15.84 -6.64 -2.03
CA ASP A 91 16.02 -7.00 -0.63
C ASP A 91 14.85 -6.51 0.23
N MET A 92 14.34 -5.28 -0.03
CA MET A 92 13.17 -4.75 0.67
C MET A 92 11.90 -5.54 0.35
N PHE A 93 11.70 -5.94 -0.91
CA PHE A 93 10.56 -6.77 -1.30
C PHE A 93 10.62 -8.14 -0.61
N VAL A 94 11.79 -8.80 -0.63
CA VAL A 94 12.01 -10.08 0.06
C VAL A 94 11.77 -9.93 1.56
N LEU A 95 12.29 -8.87 2.18
CA LEU A 95 12.07 -8.60 3.59
C LEU A 95 10.57 -8.43 3.90
N MET A 96 9.83 -7.63 3.13
CA MET A 96 8.38 -7.48 3.31
C MET A 96 7.64 -8.81 3.20
N PHE A 97 8.05 -9.69 2.28
CA PHE A 97 7.47 -11.02 2.14
C PHE A 97 7.78 -11.90 3.35
N LEU A 98 9.04 -11.99 3.79
CA LEU A 98 9.47 -12.74 4.97
C LEU A 98 8.78 -12.23 6.26
N LEU A 99 8.43 -10.94 6.30
CA LEU A 99 7.63 -10.32 7.34
C LEU A 99 6.10 -10.55 7.16
N ARG A 100 5.73 -11.66 6.51
CA ARG A 100 4.34 -12.09 6.29
C ARG A 100 3.50 -11.09 5.49
N GLY A 101 4.10 -10.47 4.47
CA GLY A 101 3.43 -9.49 3.62
C GLY A 101 3.22 -8.14 4.32
N LEU A 102 4.20 -7.73 5.14
CA LEU A 102 4.20 -6.40 5.75
C LEU A 102 4.13 -5.33 4.66
N PRO A 103 3.11 -4.45 4.63
CA PRO A 103 3.02 -3.37 3.65
C PRO A 103 4.20 -2.40 3.80
N PHE A 104 4.65 -1.81 2.69
CA PHE A 104 5.76 -0.87 2.70
C PHE A 104 5.53 0.33 3.63
N VAL A 105 4.28 0.82 3.74
CA VAL A 105 3.95 1.89 4.68
C VAL A 105 4.21 1.47 6.13
N ASP A 106 3.85 0.25 6.52
CA ASP A 106 4.10 -0.24 7.86
C ASP A 106 5.60 -0.45 8.08
N LEU A 107 6.34 -0.99 7.07
CA LEU A 107 7.80 -1.13 7.11
C LEU A 107 8.51 0.21 7.33
N ALA A 108 8.10 1.26 6.59
CA ALA A 108 8.73 2.58 6.65
C ALA A 108 8.60 3.23 8.04
N TYR A 109 7.49 2.98 8.72
CA TYR A 109 7.20 3.55 10.04
C TYR A 109 7.54 2.62 11.21
N LEU A 110 8.13 1.43 10.96
CA LEU A 110 8.60 0.56 12.06
C LEU A 110 9.63 1.30 12.93
N ARG A 111 9.46 1.19 14.23
CA ARG A 111 10.35 1.77 15.23
C ARG A 111 11.34 0.73 15.75
N LYS A 112 12.48 1.19 16.24
CA LYS A 112 13.46 0.32 16.93
C LYS A 112 12.83 -0.38 18.14
N SER A 113 11.92 0.29 18.84
CA SER A 113 11.18 -0.25 19.99
C SER A 113 10.22 -1.37 19.62
N ASP A 114 9.83 -1.49 18.34
CA ASP A 114 8.93 -2.54 17.87
C ASP A 114 9.65 -3.87 17.69
N LEU A 115 10.99 -3.85 17.59
CA LEU A 115 11.84 -5.04 17.55
C LEU A 115 12.22 -5.45 18.97
N ARG A 116 11.80 -6.64 19.38
CA ARG A 116 12.16 -7.25 20.66
C ARG A 116 12.70 -8.66 20.38
N ASP A 117 13.97 -8.87 20.68
CA ASP A 117 14.66 -10.12 20.35
C ASP A 117 14.50 -10.46 18.85
N ASN A 118 13.80 -11.54 18.53
CA ASN A 118 13.53 -11.98 17.17
C ASN A 118 12.07 -11.79 16.77
N VAL A 119 11.35 -10.86 17.40
CA VAL A 119 9.93 -10.60 17.13
C VAL A 119 9.71 -9.12 16.85
N ILE A 120 9.01 -8.82 15.77
CA ILE A 120 8.50 -7.47 15.50
C ILE A 120 7.05 -7.41 16.00
N ILE A 121 6.75 -6.47 16.89
CA ILE A 121 5.41 -6.22 17.42
C ILE A 121 5.03 -4.80 17.04
N TYR A 122 4.05 -4.65 16.15
CA TYR A 122 3.63 -3.36 15.64
C TYR A 122 2.12 -3.25 15.48
N ARG A 123 1.60 -2.04 15.29
CA ARG A 123 0.20 -1.80 14.94
C ARG A 123 0.08 -1.45 13.46
N ARG A 124 -0.76 -2.21 12.74
CA ARG A 124 -1.01 -1.96 11.32
C ARG A 124 -1.63 -0.56 11.12
N ARG A 125 -0.98 0.30 10.34
CA ARG A 125 -1.43 1.70 10.15
C ARG A 125 -2.83 1.81 9.56
N LYS A 126 -3.18 0.93 8.61
CA LYS A 126 -4.50 0.95 7.95
C LYS A 126 -5.66 0.60 8.89
N THR A 127 -5.45 -0.28 9.86
CA THR A 127 -6.54 -0.88 10.65
C THR A 127 -6.37 -0.73 12.17
N GLY A 128 -5.20 -0.28 12.63
CA GLY A 128 -4.86 -0.19 14.05
C GLY A 128 -4.69 -1.56 14.76
N ARG A 129 -4.79 -2.69 14.02
CA ARG A 129 -4.67 -4.03 14.62
C ARG A 129 -3.23 -4.28 15.08
N PRO A 130 -3.02 -4.79 16.29
CA PRO A 130 -1.72 -5.26 16.72
C PRO A 130 -1.36 -6.53 15.95
N LEU A 131 -0.11 -6.62 15.51
CA LEU A 131 0.45 -7.77 14.79
C LEU A 131 1.81 -8.12 15.39
N SER A 132 2.12 -9.41 15.42
CA SER A 132 3.40 -9.94 15.87
C SER A 132 3.96 -10.85 14.77
N VAL A 133 5.22 -10.66 14.43
CA VAL A 133 5.93 -11.41 13.38
C VAL A 133 7.25 -11.90 13.95
N THR A 134 7.40 -13.22 14.07
CA THR A 134 8.68 -13.85 14.41
C THR A 134 9.59 -13.82 13.20
N LEU A 135 10.82 -13.38 13.37
CA LEU A 135 11.81 -13.23 12.32
C LEU A 135 12.48 -14.56 12.01
N THR A 136 12.57 -14.89 10.72
CA THR A 136 13.41 -16.00 10.26
C THR A 136 14.89 -15.55 10.23
N PRO A 137 15.87 -16.47 10.19
CA PRO A 137 17.28 -16.12 10.08
C PRO A 137 17.57 -15.21 8.87
N GLU A 138 16.95 -15.48 7.73
CA GLU A 138 17.10 -14.69 6.49
C GLU A 138 16.51 -13.28 6.66
N ALA A 139 15.35 -13.16 7.34
CA ALA A 139 14.76 -11.85 7.65
C ALA A 139 15.66 -11.04 8.59
N LEU A 140 16.28 -11.70 9.56
CA LEU A 140 17.24 -11.07 10.48
C LEU A 140 18.49 -10.56 9.76
N GLU A 141 19.02 -11.30 8.79
CA GLU A 141 20.16 -10.84 7.98
C GLU A 141 19.84 -9.58 7.19
N LEU A 142 18.69 -9.59 6.49
CA LEU A 142 18.23 -8.42 5.74
C LEU A 142 17.93 -7.22 6.65
N LEU A 143 17.31 -7.48 7.79
CA LEU A 143 17.04 -6.43 8.78
C LEU A 143 18.34 -5.80 9.27
N LYS A 144 19.33 -6.59 9.70
CA LYS A 144 20.64 -6.11 10.15
C LYS A 144 21.38 -5.33 9.06
N LYS A 145 21.26 -5.75 7.80
CA LYS A 145 21.87 -5.07 6.65
C LYS A 145 21.33 -3.65 6.46
N TYR A 146 20.03 -3.44 6.67
CA TYR A 146 19.34 -2.19 6.37
C TYR A 146 18.90 -1.40 7.60
N MET A 147 19.17 -1.93 8.80
CA MET A 147 18.80 -1.28 10.06
C MET A 147 19.45 0.10 10.18
N ASN A 148 18.67 1.07 10.64
CA ASN A 148 19.11 2.42 10.88
C ASN A 148 20.11 2.46 12.05
N ARG A 149 21.34 2.89 11.78
CA ARG A 149 22.42 3.00 12.75
C ARG A 149 22.42 4.31 13.54
N ASP A 150 21.65 5.31 13.11
CA ASP A 150 21.51 6.57 13.82
C ASP A 150 20.76 6.35 15.14
N SER A 151 21.45 6.54 16.28
CA SER A 151 20.88 6.36 17.62
C SER A 151 19.76 7.36 17.94
N HIS A 152 19.77 8.53 17.33
CA HIS A 152 18.76 9.59 17.55
C HIS A 152 17.47 9.33 16.76
N SER A 153 17.52 8.50 15.71
CA SER A 153 16.34 8.15 14.93
C SER A 153 15.53 7.07 15.62
N PRO A 154 14.21 7.26 15.83
CA PRO A 154 13.34 6.24 16.39
C PRO A 154 13.04 5.10 15.43
N TYR A 155 13.24 5.31 14.11
CA TYR A 155 12.85 4.38 13.07
C TYR A 155 13.84 3.22 12.90
N LEU A 156 13.30 2.04 12.66
CA LEU A 156 14.08 0.82 12.46
C LEU A 156 14.90 0.87 11.16
N PHE A 157 14.36 1.51 10.12
CA PHE A 157 15.00 1.71 8.83
C PHE A 157 15.23 3.19 8.55
N SER A 158 16.27 3.53 7.78
CA SER A 158 16.58 4.92 7.39
C SER A 158 15.73 5.41 6.21
N LEU A 159 14.44 5.05 6.19
CA LEU A 159 13.48 5.47 5.17
C LEU A 159 12.85 6.81 5.52
N LEU A 160 12.69 7.08 6.81
CA LEU A 160 12.14 8.31 7.34
C LEU A 160 13.15 8.97 8.29
N LYS A 161 13.17 10.30 8.28
CA LYS A 161 13.98 11.14 9.17
C LYS A 161 13.09 12.03 10.05
N SER A 162 11.99 12.51 9.48
CA SER A 162 11.06 13.43 10.14
C SER A 162 10.10 12.70 11.07
N GLY A 163 9.57 13.42 12.06
CA GLY A 163 8.64 12.88 13.04
C GLY A 163 7.33 12.37 12.43
N GLU A 164 6.77 11.33 13.02
CA GLU A 164 5.51 10.76 12.58
C GLU A 164 4.37 11.79 12.61
N GLY A 165 3.51 11.76 11.59
CA GLY A 165 2.38 12.68 11.43
C GLY A 165 2.71 14.02 10.76
N THR A 166 3.98 14.29 10.45
CA THR A 166 4.39 15.50 9.72
C THR A 166 4.20 15.33 8.21
N LYS A 167 4.06 16.48 7.50
CA LYS A 167 4.02 16.50 6.03
C LYS A 167 5.35 16.04 5.42
N GLU A 168 6.43 16.34 6.10
CA GLU A 168 7.79 15.97 5.73
C GLU A 168 7.96 14.45 5.75
N ALA A 169 7.55 13.76 6.83
CA ALA A 169 7.58 12.30 6.91
C ALA A 169 6.75 11.65 5.80
N TYR A 170 5.61 12.24 5.44
CA TYR A 170 4.80 11.74 4.33
C TYR A 170 5.51 11.91 2.98
N ARG A 171 6.19 13.04 2.74
CA ARG A 171 7.00 13.26 1.52
C ARG A 171 8.17 12.27 1.44
N GLU A 172 8.90 12.07 2.54
CA GLU A 172 10.00 11.10 2.62
C GLU A 172 9.51 9.68 2.32
N TYR A 173 8.36 9.30 2.87
CA TYR A 173 7.71 8.03 2.54
C TYR A 173 7.40 7.91 1.05
N GLN A 174 6.80 8.93 0.42
CA GLN A 174 6.47 8.94 -1.00
C GLN A 174 7.73 8.80 -1.87
N LEU A 175 8.80 9.53 -1.55
CA LEU A 175 10.08 9.42 -2.26
C LEU A 175 10.69 8.01 -2.10
N SER A 176 10.66 7.46 -0.88
CA SER A 176 11.15 6.12 -0.62
C SER A 176 10.35 5.06 -1.36
N LEU A 177 9.04 5.24 -1.48
CA LEU A 177 8.16 4.35 -2.24
C LEU A 177 8.51 4.37 -3.73
N ILE A 178 8.75 5.55 -4.32
CA ILE A 178 9.16 5.69 -5.72
C ILE A 178 10.50 4.97 -5.95
N HIS A 179 11.49 5.19 -5.09
CA HIS A 179 12.81 4.55 -5.21
C HIS A 179 12.78 3.02 -5.10
N ILE A 180 11.78 2.46 -4.42
CA ILE A 180 11.63 1.00 -4.28
C ILE A 180 10.76 0.41 -5.38
N SER A 181 9.69 1.11 -5.79
CA SER A 181 8.79 0.61 -6.83
C SER A 181 9.30 0.85 -8.25
N GLU A 182 10.11 1.90 -8.45
CA GLU A 182 10.68 2.27 -9.75
C GLU A 182 12.20 2.54 -9.63
N PRO A 183 13.00 1.53 -9.23
CA PRO A 183 14.41 1.74 -8.89
C PRO A 183 15.30 2.10 -10.08
N THR A 184 14.80 1.97 -11.30
CA THR A 184 15.50 2.31 -12.55
C THR A 184 15.08 3.65 -13.15
N ARG A 185 14.12 4.34 -12.53
CA ARG A 185 13.69 5.65 -12.99
C ARG A 185 14.74 6.71 -12.59
N PRO A 186 15.25 7.51 -13.54
CA PRO A 186 16.25 8.56 -13.28
C PRO A 186 15.72 9.67 -12.37
#